data_3733d458679052776dc20184d11a6c63
#
_entry.id   3733d458679052776dc20184d11a6c63
#
_cell.length_a   1.000
_cell.length_b   1.000
_cell.length_c   1.000
_cell.angle_alpha   90.00
_cell.angle_beta   90.00
_cell.angle_gamma   90.00
#
_symmetry.space_group_name_H-M   'P 1'
#
loop_
_entity.id
_entity.type
_entity.pdbx_description
1 polymer ?
#
loop_
_entity_poly.entity_id
_entity_poly.type
_entity_poly.pdbx_seq_one_letter_code
_entity_poly.pdbx_strand_id
1 'polypeptide(L)'
;LHILCRGKGAHASLPEEGVNAITGLLHLLCSLPLAKVGSTAALRALSALFPHGDCAGKALGIAQSDELSGALTLAFSLLTVTGTGLEGQFDSRVPICANDENCRTAAEASFSKFGFSVSGEMDAPHHTPADSPLVKALLKCYEQYTDYKGECLAIGGGTYVHDIPGGVAFGCCMPGFNGNMHGADEHTCIADQLTAAKIFTQAIIDLCG
;
A
#
# COMPACT_ATOMS: atom_id res chain seq x y z
N LEU A 1 -29.97 -6.28 16.88
CA LEU A 1 -29.77 -6.04 15.46
C LEU A 1 -28.38 -6.51 15.06
N HIS A 2 -28.28 -7.40 14.10
CA HIS A 2 -27.00 -7.78 13.47
C HIS A 2 -26.90 -7.12 12.10
N ILE A 3 -25.80 -6.44 11.82
CA ILE A 3 -25.51 -5.83 10.54
C ILE A 3 -24.23 -6.50 10.02
N LEU A 4 -24.30 -7.08 8.82
CA LEU A 4 -23.18 -7.66 8.12
C LEU A 4 -22.87 -6.83 6.88
N CYS A 5 -21.71 -6.20 6.84
CA CYS A 5 -21.19 -5.52 5.66
C CYS A 5 -20.14 -6.41 5.00
N ARG A 6 -20.34 -6.75 3.73
CA ARG A 6 -19.38 -7.54 2.94
C ARG A 6 -18.65 -6.61 1.98
N GLY A 7 -17.34 -6.70 1.99
CA GLY A 7 -16.46 -5.98 1.09
C GLY A 7 -15.82 -6.88 0.04
N LYS A 8 -14.90 -6.32 -0.70
CA LYS A 8 -14.00 -7.02 -1.61
C LYS A 8 -12.56 -6.72 -1.16
N GLY A 9 -11.77 -7.75 -0.87
CA GLY A 9 -10.36 -7.61 -0.54
C GLY A 9 -9.56 -7.05 -1.73
N ALA A 10 -8.53 -6.26 -1.42
CA ALA A 10 -7.52 -5.81 -2.36
C ALA A 10 -6.19 -5.67 -1.64
N HIS A 11 -5.08 -5.63 -2.39
CA HIS A 11 -3.78 -5.35 -1.81
C HIS A 11 -3.74 -3.91 -1.28
N ALA A 12 -3.02 -3.66 -0.17
CA ALA A 12 -2.98 -2.34 0.46
C ALA A 12 -2.39 -1.24 -0.44
N SER A 13 -1.61 -1.59 -1.46
CA SER A 13 -1.12 -0.65 -2.47
C SER A 13 -2.12 -0.34 -3.60
N LEU A 14 -3.24 -1.08 -3.67
CA LEU A 14 -4.29 -0.95 -4.69
C LEU A 14 -5.67 -0.99 -4.02
N PRO A 15 -5.92 -0.18 -2.99
CA PRO A 15 -7.16 -0.25 -2.20
C PRO A 15 -8.41 0.11 -3.02
N GLU A 16 -8.25 0.85 -4.12
CA GLU A 16 -9.32 1.22 -5.06
C GLU A 16 -9.87 0.04 -5.85
N GLU A 17 -9.13 -1.07 -5.97
CA GLU A 17 -9.60 -2.30 -6.61
C GLU A 17 -10.55 -3.11 -5.70
N GLY A 18 -10.58 -2.75 -4.41
CA GLY A 18 -11.39 -3.37 -3.38
C GLY A 18 -12.64 -2.57 -3.04
N VAL A 19 -13.35 -3.10 -2.04
CA VAL A 19 -14.47 -2.40 -1.36
C VAL A 19 -14.28 -2.58 0.14
N ASN A 20 -13.88 -1.52 0.83
CA ASN A 20 -13.59 -1.58 2.25
C ASN A 20 -14.89 -1.71 3.07
N ALA A 21 -15.08 -2.87 3.70
CA ALA A 21 -16.27 -3.18 4.50
C ALA A 21 -16.37 -2.33 5.77
N ILE A 22 -15.25 -1.94 6.38
CA ILE A 22 -15.22 -1.15 7.62
C ILE A 22 -15.73 0.26 7.32
N THR A 23 -15.16 0.93 6.34
CA THR A 23 -15.60 2.28 5.96
C THR A 23 -17.02 2.30 5.42
N GLY A 24 -17.45 1.25 4.69
CA GLY A 24 -18.83 1.08 4.26
C GLY A 24 -19.80 0.92 5.44
N LEU A 25 -19.43 0.12 6.44
CA LEU A 25 -20.21 -0.04 7.66
C LEU A 25 -20.28 1.26 8.47
N LEU A 26 -19.16 1.98 8.63
CA LEU A 26 -19.13 3.29 9.29
C LEU A 26 -20.05 4.29 8.59
N HIS A 27 -20.00 4.36 7.27
CA HIS A 27 -20.87 5.22 6.48
C HIS A 27 -22.36 4.90 6.72
N LEU A 28 -22.73 3.63 6.68
CA LEU A 28 -24.09 3.17 6.97
C LEU A 28 -24.52 3.56 8.41
N LEU A 29 -23.70 3.23 9.42
CA LEU A 29 -24.04 3.54 10.81
C LEU A 29 -24.20 5.04 11.03
N CYS A 30 -23.38 5.87 10.41
CA CYS A 30 -23.47 7.32 10.52
C CYS A 30 -24.69 7.93 9.84
N SER A 31 -25.33 7.21 8.89
CA SER A 31 -26.59 7.62 8.27
C SER A 31 -27.82 7.32 9.13
N LEU A 32 -27.70 6.45 10.13
CA LEU A 32 -28.79 6.08 11.02
C LEU A 32 -29.02 7.14 12.12
N PRO A 33 -30.26 7.27 12.63
CA PRO A 33 -30.60 8.19 13.72
C PRO A 33 -30.16 7.62 15.07
N LEU A 34 -28.88 7.35 15.24
CA LEU A 34 -28.31 6.82 16.47
C LEU A 34 -28.30 7.88 17.59
N ALA A 35 -28.40 7.43 18.83
CA ALA A 35 -28.34 8.29 20.00
C ALA A 35 -27.03 9.10 20.05
N LYS A 36 -27.08 10.34 20.50
CA LYS A 36 -25.92 11.22 20.63
C LYS A 36 -25.16 10.90 21.92
N VAL A 37 -24.31 9.89 21.89
CA VAL A 37 -23.46 9.44 23.01
C VAL A 37 -21.99 9.35 22.52
N GLY A 38 -21.06 9.18 23.46
CA GLY A 38 -19.62 9.16 23.15
C GLY A 38 -19.24 8.14 22.09
N SER A 39 -19.79 6.93 22.15
CA SER A 39 -19.51 5.89 21.14
C SER A 39 -19.96 6.27 19.73
N THR A 40 -21.13 6.87 19.58
CA THR A 40 -21.60 7.32 18.26
C THR A 40 -20.85 8.55 17.77
N ALA A 41 -20.37 9.41 18.65
CA ALA A 41 -19.48 10.50 18.32
C ALA A 41 -18.13 9.98 17.78
N ALA A 42 -17.57 8.95 18.43
CA ALA A 42 -16.34 8.31 17.99
C ALA A 42 -16.49 7.62 16.60
N LEU A 43 -17.60 6.92 16.34
CA LEU A 43 -17.87 6.33 15.03
C LEU A 43 -17.99 7.41 13.93
N ARG A 44 -18.65 8.55 14.23
CA ARG A 44 -18.71 9.68 13.28
C ARG A 44 -17.36 10.29 13.01
N ALA A 45 -16.51 10.42 14.03
CA ALA A 45 -15.14 10.90 13.89
C ALA A 45 -14.31 9.96 12.99
N LEU A 46 -14.39 8.64 13.23
CA LEU A 46 -13.73 7.66 12.34
C LEU A 46 -14.25 7.75 10.91
N SER A 47 -15.56 7.88 10.71
CA SER A 47 -16.14 8.04 9.36
C SER A 47 -15.71 9.34 8.69
N ALA A 48 -15.38 10.38 9.45
CA ALA A 48 -14.85 11.64 8.91
C ALA A 48 -13.35 11.52 8.56
N LEU A 49 -12.58 10.75 9.35
CA LEU A 49 -11.15 10.49 9.08
C LEU A 49 -10.93 9.49 7.95
N PHE A 50 -11.85 8.53 7.81
CA PHE A 50 -11.82 7.47 6.79
C PHE A 50 -13.16 7.42 6.02
N PRO A 51 -13.47 8.43 5.21
CA PRO A 51 -14.69 8.40 4.39
C PRO A 51 -14.66 7.19 3.44
N HIS A 52 -15.83 6.57 3.25
CA HIS A 52 -15.92 5.45 2.32
C HIS A 52 -15.53 5.86 0.89
N GLY A 53 -14.54 5.15 0.32
CA GLY A 53 -13.98 5.46 -0.99
C GLY A 53 -12.78 6.42 -0.98
N ASP A 54 -12.39 6.98 0.17
CA ASP A 54 -11.12 7.72 0.27
C ASP A 54 -9.95 6.73 0.43
N CYS A 55 -9.37 6.34 -0.70
CA CYS A 55 -8.19 5.49 -0.76
C CYS A 55 -6.87 6.27 -0.83
N ALA A 56 -6.90 7.59 -0.75
CA ALA A 56 -5.74 8.46 -0.88
C ALA A 56 -5.41 9.27 0.37
N GLY A 57 -6.18 9.14 1.46
CA GLY A 57 -5.96 9.87 2.71
C GLY A 57 -6.26 11.37 2.63
N LYS A 58 -7.20 11.77 1.76
CA LYS A 58 -7.60 13.18 1.60
C LYS A 58 -8.18 13.73 2.89
N ALA A 59 -9.01 12.97 3.56
CA ALA A 59 -9.64 13.37 4.82
C ALA A 59 -8.64 13.47 5.98
N LEU A 60 -7.56 12.69 5.96
CA LEU A 60 -6.45 12.80 6.91
C LEU A 60 -5.50 13.97 6.59
N GLY A 61 -5.59 14.57 5.40
CA GLY A 61 -4.71 15.64 4.97
C GLY A 61 -3.32 15.17 4.54
N ILE A 62 -3.18 13.89 4.17
CA ILE A 62 -1.91 13.26 3.76
C ILE A 62 -1.85 12.91 2.28
N ALA A 63 -2.91 13.18 1.52
CA ALA A 63 -2.96 12.89 0.10
C ALA A 63 -1.87 13.64 -0.66
N GLN A 64 -1.00 12.90 -1.33
CA GLN A 64 0.10 13.43 -2.11
C GLN A 64 0.52 12.44 -3.21
N SER A 65 1.23 12.92 -4.20
CA SER A 65 1.74 12.10 -5.30
C SER A 65 2.95 12.74 -5.95
N ASP A 66 3.79 11.93 -6.57
CA ASP A 66 4.86 12.38 -7.46
C ASP A 66 4.89 11.58 -8.77
N GLU A 67 5.67 12.07 -9.74
CA GLU A 67 5.74 11.45 -11.07
C GLU A 67 6.47 10.11 -11.10
N LEU A 68 7.36 9.86 -10.12
CA LEU A 68 8.18 8.64 -10.07
C LEU A 68 7.48 7.50 -9.37
N SER A 69 6.85 7.75 -8.23
CA SER A 69 6.30 6.71 -7.37
C SER A 69 4.77 6.69 -7.29
N GLY A 70 4.11 7.66 -7.94
CA GLY A 70 2.65 7.71 -7.99
C GLY A 70 2.02 8.32 -6.74
N ALA A 71 0.79 7.92 -6.45
CA ALA A 71 -0.02 8.48 -5.37
C ALA A 71 0.09 7.68 -4.07
N LEU A 72 -0.05 8.39 -2.94
CA LEU A 72 -0.26 7.77 -1.64
C LEU A 72 -1.54 6.93 -1.66
N THR A 73 -1.46 5.73 -1.09
CA THR A 73 -2.64 4.89 -0.84
C THR A 73 -2.91 4.73 0.64
N LEU A 74 -4.19 4.56 1.00
CA LEU A 74 -4.65 4.42 2.37
C LEU A 74 -5.74 3.35 2.48
N ALA A 75 -5.57 2.41 3.40
CA ALA A 75 -6.56 1.38 3.71
C ALA A 75 -6.81 1.32 5.22
N PHE A 76 -8.05 1.52 5.67
CA PHE A 76 -8.45 1.27 7.05
C PHE A 76 -8.74 -0.22 7.22
N SER A 77 -7.83 -0.95 7.87
CA SER A 77 -7.75 -2.42 7.76
C SER A 77 -8.43 -3.16 8.90
N LEU A 78 -8.38 -2.63 10.13
CA LEU A 78 -8.97 -3.27 11.31
C LEU A 78 -9.69 -2.23 12.17
N LEU A 79 -10.79 -2.65 12.80
CA LEU A 79 -11.51 -1.86 13.79
C LEU A 79 -12.13 -2.79 14.83
N THR A 80 -11.78 -2.57 16.07
CA THR A 80 -12.42 -3.20 17.24
C THR A 80 -13.11 -2.14 18.07
N VAL A 81 -14.38 -2.34 18.38
CA VAL A 81 -15.18 -1.45 19.24
C VAL A 81 -15.66 -2.26 20.44
N THR A 82 -15.37 -1.75 21.63
CA THR A 82 -15.77 -2.37 22.90
C THR A 82 -16.68 -1.42 23.69
N GLY A 83 -17.16 -1.87 24.84
CA GLY A 83 -17.93 -1.02 25.75
C GLY A 83 -17.14 0.14 26.36
N THR A 84 -15.80 0.09 26.33
CA THR A 84 -14.90 1.04 26.99
C THR A 84 -13.99 1.81 26.04
N GLY A 85 -13.90 1.43 24.75
CA GLY A 85 -13.02 2.10 23.80
C GLY A 85 -13.12 1.52 22.40
N LEU A 86 -12.30 2.08 21.54
CA LEU A 86 -12.10 1.58 20.18
C LEU A 86 -10.62 1.60 19.83
N GLU A 87 -10.22 0.65 18.99
CA GLU A 87 -8.89 0.51 18.44
C GLU A 87 -9.01 0.18 16.96
N GLY A 88 -8.20 0.80 16.13
CA GLY A 88 -8.18 0.56 14.68
C GLY A 88 -6.77 0.58 14.14
N GLN A 89 -6.58 -0.04 12.98
CA GLN A 89 -5.33 -0.03 12.24
C GLN A 89 -5.59 0.40 10.81
N PHE A 90 -4.68 1.19 10.27
CA PHE A 90 -4.65 1.55 8.86
C PHE A 90 -3.26 1.32 8.27
N ASP A 91 -3.21 1.03 7.00
CA ASP A 91 -2.00 0.89 6.20
C ASP A 91 -1.97 2.03 5.18
N SER A 92 -0.81 2.66 5.02
CA SER A 92 -0.59 3.70 4.01
C SER A 92 0.71 3.41 3.26
N ARG A 93 0.63 3.44 1.92
CA ARG A 93 1.81 3.36 1.06
C ARG A 93 2.11 4.75 0.55
N VAL A 94 3.33 5.20 0.80
CA VAL A 94 3.68 6.60 0.62
C VAL A 94 4.63 6.80 -0.57
N PRO A 95 4.44 7.88 -1.36
CA PRO A 95 5.33 8.23 -2.46
C PRO A 95 6.68 8.78 -1.95
N ILE A 96 7.65 8.91 -2.85
CA ILE A 96 9.00 9.41 -2.52
C ILE A 96 8.97 10.82 -1.92
N CYS A 97 8.01 11.65 -2.29
CA CYS A 97 7.86 13.00 -1.75
C CYS A 97 7.32 13.03 -0.30
N ALA A 98 6.90 11.89 0.26
CA ALA A 98 6.39 11.80 1.62
C ALA A 98 7.54 11.81 2.65
N ASN A 99 7.26 12.41 3.79
CA ASN A 99 8.15 12.45 4.94
C ASN A 99 7.35 12.53 6.25
N ASP A 100 8.01 12.49 7.38
CA ASP A 100 7.36 12.57 8.70
C ASP A 100 6.47 13.81 8.86
N GLU A 101 6.86 14.96 8.33
CA GLU A 101 6.10 16.20 8.49
C GLU A 101 4.81 16.19 7.68
N ASN A 102 4.90 15.87 6.37
CA ASN A 102 3.76 15.95 5.46
C ASN A 102 2.85 14.71 5.45
N CYS A 103 3.25 13.62 6.13
CA CYS A 103 2.48 12.40 6.24
C CYS A 103 2.14 12.07 7.70
N ARG A 104 3.10 11.63 8.51
CA ARG A 104 2.87 11.19 9.88
C ARG A 104 2.33 12.30 10.77
N THR A 105 3.02 13.44 10.86
CA THR A 105 2.61 14.57 11.71
C THR A 105 1.26 15.14 11.26
N ALA A 106 1.01 15.21 9.95
CA ALA A 106 -0.26 15.65 9.40
C ALA A 106 -1.42 14.70 9.78
N ALA A 107 -1.19 13.38 9.72
CA ALA A 107 -2.15 12.38 10.17
C ALA A 107 -2.41 12.52 11.68
N GLU A 108 -1.37 12.57 12.51
CA GLU A 108 -1.48 12.75 13.97
C GLU A 108 -2.30 13.98 14.33
N ALA A 109 -2.07 15.11 13.65
CA ALA A 109 -2.84 16.33 13.85
C ALA A 109 -4.32 16.14 13.49
N SER A 110 -4.63 15.35 12.46
CA SER A 110 -6.01 15.08 12.07
C SER A 110 -6.73 14.16 13.07
N PHE A 111 -6.07 13.15 13.61
CA PHE A 111 -6.61 12.29 14.68
C PHE A 111 -6.82 13.06 15.96
N SER A 112 -5.88 13.93 16.35
CA SER A 112 -5.94 14.72 17.58
C SER A 112 -7.14 15.66 17.63
N LYS A 113 -7.63 16.17 16.49
CA LYS A 113 -8.86 16.98 16.41
C LYS A 113 -10.10 16.27 16.95
N PHE A 114 -10.11 14.94 16.93
CA PHE A 114 -11.20 14.11 17.42
C PHE A 114 -10.86 13.41 18.75
N GLY A 115 -9.73 13.73 19.36
CA GLY A 115 -9.30 13.12 20.62
C GLY A 115 -8.76 11.71 20.50
N PHE A 116 -8.38 11.27 19.29
CA PHE A 116 -7.69 10.00 19.09
C PHE A 116 -6.16 10.20 19.19
N SER A 117 -5.49 9.18 19.68
CA SER A 117 -4.05 9.03 19.57
C SER A 117 -3.74 8.04 18.46
N VAL A 118 -2.64 8.28 17.74
CA VAL A 118 -2.11 7.35 16.76
C VAL A 118 -0.68 7.00 17.13
N SER A 119 -0.30 5.77 16.89
CA SER A 119 1.06 5.28 17.07
C SER A 119 1.44 4.43 15.85
N GLY A 120 2.73 4.35 15.58
CA GLY A 120 3.28 3.61 14.45
C GLY A 120 4.56 4.25 13.96
N GLU A 121 5.23 3.56 13.09
CA GLU A 121 6.44 4.02 12.43
C GLU A 121 6.13 4.29 10.96
N MET A 122 6.88 5.18 10.37
CA MET A 122 6.87 5.45 8.94
C MET A 122 8.24 5.11 8.40
N ASP A 123 8.30 4.08 7.56
CA ASP A 123 9.52 3.77 6.82
C ASP A 123 9.71 4.81 5.71
N ALA A 124 10.96 5.30 5.59
CA ALA A 124 11.28 6.24 4.53
C ALA A 124 11.13 5.56 3.16
N PRO A 125 10.57 6.24 2.15
CA PRO A 125 10.49 5.68 0.81
C PRO A 125 11.87 5.32 0.25
N HIS A 126 11.99 4.16 -0.40
CA HIS A 126 13.21 3.70 -1.02
C HIS A 126 13.22 3.99 -2.53
N HIS A 127 14.31 4.54 -3.03
CA HIS A 127 14.47 4.82 -4.46
C HIS A 127 15.92 4.63 -4.90
N THR A 128 16.10 3.92 -6.01
CA THR A 128 17.38 3.79 -6.71
C THR A 128 17.24 4.38 -8.12
N PRO A 129 18.12 5.33 -8.52
CA PRO A 129 18.03 5.97 -9.83
C PRO A 129 18.11 4.97 -10.99
N ALA A 130 17.29 5.18 -12.01
CA ALA A 130 17.23 4.33 -13.22
C ALA A 130 18.54 4.28 -13.99
N ASP A 131 19.39 5.31 -13.87
CA ASP A 131 20.68 5.38 -14.54
C ASP A 131 21.83 4.73 -13.76
N SER A 132 21.55 4.17 -12.57
CA SER A 132 22.56 3.45 -11.78
C SER A 132 23.12 2.25 -12.54
N PRO A 133 24.41 1.90 -12.34
CA PRO A 133 25.02 0.74 -13.01
C PRO A 133 24.27 -0.56 -12.76
N LEU A 134 23.79 -0.78 -11.54
CA LEU A 134 23.02 -1.96 -11.15
C LEU A 134 21.73 -2.04 -11.96
N VAL A 135 20.93 -0.98 -11.99
CA VAL A 135 19.65 -0.97 -12.74
C VAL A 135 19.87 -1.23 -14.20
N LYS A 136 20.83 -0.56 -14.83
CA LYS A 136 21.18 -0.78 -16.26
C LYS A 136 21.57 -2.22 -16.55
N ALA A 137 22.38 -2.85 -15.69
CA ALA A 137 22.77 -4.25 -15.86
C ALA A 137 21.56 -5.19 -15.76
N LEU A 138 20.69 -4.97 -14.76
CA LEU A 138 19.50 -5.80 -14.56
C LEU A 138 18.48 -5.66 -15.71
N LEU A 139 18.23 -4.45 -16.19
CA LEU A 139 17.35 -4.22 -17.34
C LEU A 139 17.89 -4.89 -18.61
N LYS A 140 19.22 -4.80 -18.86
CA LYS A 140 19.87 -5.50 -19.97
C LYS A 140 19.69 -7.02 -19.88
N CYS A 141 19.86 -7.62 -18.69
CA CYS A 141 19.64 -9.05 -18.48
C CYS A 141 18.17 -9.43 -18.73
N TYR A 142 17.22 -8.61 -18.32
CA TYR A 142 15.81 -8.82 -18.58
C TYR A 142 15.50 -8.83 -20.09
N GLU A 143 15.96 -7.82 -20.83
CA GLU A 143 15.76 -7.70 -22.28
C GLU A 143 16.43 -8.82 -23.07
N GLN A 144 17.53 -9.40 -22.56
CA GLN A 144 18.24 -10.50 -23.21
C GLN A 144 17.44 -11.81 -23.24
N TYR A 145 16.60 -12.05 -22.24
CA TYR A 145 15.86 -13.31 -22.07
C TYR A 145 14.35 -13.17 -22.22
N THR A 146 13.87 -11.97 -22.53
CA THR A 146 12.46 -11.70 -22.78
C THR A 146 12.30 -10.90 -24.08
N ASP A 147 11.10 -10.91 -24.65
CA ASP A 147 10.75 -10.04 -25.77
C ASP A 147 10.22 -8.67 -25.30
N TYR A 148 10.37 -8.37 -24.02
CA TYR A 148 9.88 -7.13 -23.41
C TYR A 148 11.01 -6.13 -23.25
N LYS A 149 10.65 -4.85 -23.34
CA LYS A 149 11.53 -3.75 -22.95
C LYS A 149 11.62 -3.68 -21.43
N GLY A 150 12.83 -3.50 -20.90
CA GLY A 150 13.05 -3.32 -19.47
C GLY A 150 12.61 -1.94 -19.02
N GLU A 151 11.83 -1.87 -17.93
CA GLU A 151 11.31 -0.64 -17.36
C GLU A 151 11.47 -0.64 -15.83
N CYS A 152 11.75 0.54 -15.28
CA CYS A 152 11.72 0.74 -13.83
C CYS A 152 10.27 0.97 -13.39
N LEU A 153 9.84 0.23 -12.38
CA LEU A 153 8.49 0.32 -11.83
C LEU A 153 8.55 0.78 -10.38
N ALA A 154 7.61 1.61 -9.99
CA ALA A 154 7.34 1.89 -8.60
C ALA A 154 6.30 0.89 -8.07
N ILE A 155 6.52 0.36 -6.88
CA ILE A 155 5.60 -0.56 -6.22
C ILE A 155 5.30 -0.06 -4.80
N GLY A 156 4.06 -0.13 -4.40
CA GLY A 156 3.60 0.23 -3.05
C GLY A 156 3.78 -0.88 -2.02
N GLY A 157 4.84 -1.68 -2.13
CA GLY A 157 5.12 -2.80 -1.23
C GLY A 157 6.54 -2.76 -0.67
N GLY A 158 6.71 -3.23 0.58
CA GLY A 158 8.02 -3.45 1.16
C GLY A 158 8.69 -4.70 0.58
N THR A 159 9.99 -4.64 0.34
CA THR A 159 10.82 -5.77 -0.07
C THR A 159 12.09 -5.81 0.75
N TYR A 160 12.85 -6.90 0.67
CA TYR A 160 14.12 -7.05 1.39
C TYR A 160 15.17 -5.98 1.04
N VAL A 161 15.02 -5.31 -0.10
CA VAL A 161 15.97 -4.27 -0.54
C VAL A 161 15.64 -2.88 0.00
N HIS A 162 14.53 -2.73 0.71
CA HIS A 162 14.09 -1.43 1.21
C HIS A 162 15.17 -0.73 2.06
N ASP A 163 15.87 -1.49 2.88
CA ASP A 163 16.93 -1.00 3.76
C ASP A 163 18.34 -1.12 3.15
N ILE A 164 18.47 -1.49 1.88
CA ILE A 164 19.76 -1.63 1.20
C ILE A 164 19.98 -0.43 0.28
N PRO A 165 20.88 0.52 0.65
CA PRO A 165 21.18 1.66 -0.20
C PRO A 165 21.59 1.24 -1.62
N GLY A 166 20.94 1.78 -2.64
CA GLY A 166 21.20 1.45 -4.05
C GLY A 166 20.69 0.07 -4.50
N GLY A 167 20.03 -0.68 -3.61
CA GLY A 167 19.36 -1.93 -3.96
C GLY A 167 18.09 -1.68 -4.76
N VAL A 168 17.64 -2.71 -5.50
CA VAL A 168 16.35 -2.69 -6.22
C VAL A 168 15.66 -4.04 -6.09
N ALA A 169 14.34 -4.04 -6.04
CA ALA A 169 13.57 -5.25 -6.26
C ALA A 169 13.65 -5.61 -7.75
N PHE A 170 14.05 -6.83 -8.04
CA PHE A 170 14.14 -7.35 -9.39
C PHE A 170 13.34 -8.64 -9.44
N GLY A 171 12.18 -8.56 -10.04
CA GLY A 171 11.16 -9.59 -9.92
C GLY A 171 11.17 -10.63 -11.04
N CYS A 172 10.36 -11.65 -10.85
CA CYS A 172 10.17 -12.78 -11.75
C CYS A 172 8.75 -12.86 -12.34
N CYS A 173 7.90 -11.88 -12.06
CA CYS A 173 6.57 -11.81 -12.66
C CYS A 173 6.68 -11.13 -14.03
N MET A 174 6.18 -11.79 -15.07
CA MET A 174 6.14 -11.23 -16.41
C MET A 174 4.94 -10.28 -16.58
N PRO A 175 5.04 -9.29 -17.49
CA PRO A 175 3.96 -8.37 -17.76
C PRO A 175 2.64 -9.06 -18.09
N GLY A 176 1.53 -8.59 -17.51
CA GLY A 176 0.19 -9.13 -17.75
C GLY A 176 -0.14 -10.41 -16.97
N PHE A 177 0.79 -10.98 -16.20
CA PHE A 177 0.50 -12.12 -15.33
C PHE A 177 -0.05 -11.65 -13.97
N ASN A 178 -1.20 -12.19 -13.59
CA ASN A 178 -1.78 -11.97 -12.27
C ASN A 178 -1.78 -13.30 -11.50
N GLY A 179 -0.85 -13.46 -10.59
CA GLY A 179 -0.70 -14.64 -9.73
C GLY A 179 -1.61 -14.65 -8.50
N ASN A 180 -2.52 -13.69 -8.37
CA ASN A 180 -3.40 -13.53 -7.20
C ASN A 180 -2.62 -13.41 -5.88
N MET A 181 -1.58 -12.58 -5.87
CA MET A 181 -0.67 -12.38 -4.73
C MET A 181 -1.44 -12.09 -3.43
N HIS A 182 -1.13 -12.85 -2.38
CA HIS A 182 -1.81 -12.83 -1.08
C HIS A 182 -3.31 -13.24 -1.12
N GLY A 183 -3.79 -13.74 -2.25
CA GLY A 183 -5.16 -14.21 -2.43
C GLY A 183 -5.28 -15.74 -2.31
N ALA A 184 -6.53 -16.22 -2.36
CA ALA A 184 -6.78 -17.65 -2.52
C ALA A 184 -6.27 -18.12 -3.90
N ASP A 185 -5.74 -19.35 -3.95
CA ASP A 185 -5.18 -19.93 -5.18
C ASP A 185 -4.02 -19.11 -5.78
N GLU A 186 -3.20 -18.48 -4.95
CA GLU A 186 -1.97 -17.82 -5.41
C GLU A 186 -1.12 -18.79 -6.25
N HIS A 187 -0.68 -18.38 -7.41
CA HIS A 187 -0.02 -19.22 -8.39
C HIS A 187 1.03 -18.48 -9.19
N THR A 188 1.86 -19.23 -9.91
CA THR A 188 2.88 -18.70 -10.81
C THR A 188 2.97 -19.54 -12.10
N CYS A 189 3.48 -18.93 -13.17
CA CYS A 189 3.74 -19.61 -14.42
C CYS A 189 5.13 -20.29 -14.37
N ILE A 190 5.18 -21.60 -14.61
CA ILE A 190 6.46 -22.35 -14.60
C ILE A 190 7.42 -21.84 -15.67
N ALA A 191 6.93 -21.49 -16.86
CA ALA A 191 7.75 -20.95 -17.92
C ALA A 191 8.39 -19.60 -17.53
N ASP A 192 7.63 -18.75 -16.84
CA ASP A 192 8.13 -17.46 -16.36
C ASP A 192 9.20 -17.66 -15.27
N GLN A 193 9.02 -18.63 -14.37
CA GLN A 193 10.02 -18.99 -13.36
C GLN A 193 11.33 -19.47 -14.00
N LEU A 194 11.27 -20.29 -15.05
CA LEU A 194 12.46 -20.73 -15.78
C LEU A 194 13.15 -19.58 -16.50
N THR A 195 12.40 -18.65 -17.07
CA THR A 195 12.93 -17.43 -17.69
C THR A 195 13.58 -16.54 -16.64
N ALA A 196 12.92 -16.33 -15.50
CA ALA A 196 13.48 -15.59 -14.37
C ALA A 196 14.79 -16.19 -13.88
N ALA A 197 14.88 -17.51 -13.75
CA ALA A 197 16.11 -18.18 -13.33
C ALA A 197 17.29 -17.91 -14.31
N LYS A 198 17.04 -17.84 -15.63
CA LYS A 198 18.06 -17.47 -16.62
C LYS A 198 18.49 -15.99 -16.44
N ILE A 199 17.52 -15.10 -16.26
CA ILE A 199 17.77 -13.67 -16.06
C ILE A 199 18.62 -13.46 -14.80
N PHE A 200 18.25 -14.06 -13.67
CA PHE A 200 19.02 -13.94 -12.43
C PHE A 200 20.42 -14.54 -12.56
N THR A 201 20.57 -15.68 -13.24
CA THR A 201 21.88 -16.29 -13.49
C THR A 201 22.77 -15.35 -14.27
N GLN A 202 22.26 -14.74 -15.35
CA GLN A 202 22.99 -13.78 -16.13
C GLN A 202 23.36 -12.54 -15.34
N ALA A 203 22.42 -12.03 -14.54
CA ALA A 203 22.69 -10.87 -13.68
C ALA A 203 23.82 -11.13 -12.67
N ILE A 204 23.86 -12.34 -12.08
CA ILE A 204 24.97 -12.71 -11.17
C ILE A 204 26.31 -12.78 -11.94
N ILE A 205 26.33 -13.33 -13.15
CA ILE A 205 27.53 -13.40 -13.97
C ILE A 205 28.00 -11.98 -14.32
N ASP A 206 27.10 -11.11 -14.76
CA ASP A 206 27.47 -9.76 -15.22
C ASP A 206 27.90 -8.83 -14.09
N LEU A 207 27.42 -9.08 -12.85
CA LEU A 207 27.69 -8.22 -11.68
C LEU A 207 28.82 -8.72 -10.78
N CYS A 208 29.07 -10.02 -10.78
CA CYS A 208 30.02 -10.68 -9.86
C CYS A 208 31.18 -11.39 -10.58
N GLY A 209 31.15 -11.49 -11.92
CA GLY A 209 32.12 -12.21 -12.75
C GLY A 209 33.31 -11.41 -13.25
#